data_11d236182145e47dfefd542ef0791013
#
_entry.id   11d236182145e47dfefd542ef0791013
#
_cell.length_a   1.000
_cell.length_b   1.000
_cell.length_c   1.000
_cell.angle_alpha   90.00
_cell.angle_beta   90.00
_cell.angle_gamma   90.00
#
_symmetry.space_group_name_H-M   'P 1'
#
loop_
_entity.id
_entity.type
_entity.pdbx_description
1 polymer ?
#
loop_
_entity_poly.entity_id
_entity_poly.type
_entity_poly.pdbx_seq_one_letter_code
_entity_poly.pdbx_strand_id
1 'polypeptide(L)'
;LRRQRQMCIRDSLYTHWNLDGASVLAAQCLDVQPGHAVLDLCAAPGGKSITLAQKLWPELYADHPSRTSTTHASILHSNEVDPARLRRLHANLKSYLPNTLMDQGLVEISRIDATSPRAVQLFPLGEKGYDRILLDAPCSSERHILHAYMRAQQSGTAAPEMLAWKPTMSRSMSKTQLALLRTAWAALRPGGRLVYATCSLSEQENDHVVRAFLTSTPEAHVLRTDSLVHFCQQTEYGYFALPDYMIPGTEQRSPWGPLYFCMLEKP
;
A
#
# COMPACT_ATOMS: atom_id res chain seq x y z
N LEU A 1 -3.08 -11.03 -36.84
CA LEU A 1 -3.31 -9.63 -36.45
C LEU A 1 -3.55 -9.46 -34.94
N ARG A 2 -4.38 -10.31 -34.27
CA ARG A 2 -4.59 -10.26 -32.82
C ARG A 2 -3.32 -10.62 -32.01
N ARG A 3 -2.54 -11.62 -32.42
CA ARG A 3 -1.27 -12.01 -31.76
C ARG A 3 -0.20 -10.90 -31.88
N GLN A 4 -0.08 -10.24 -33.03
CA GLN A 4 0.85 -9.14 -33.19
C GLN A 4 0.51 -7.92 -32.33
N ARG A 5 -0.80 -7.58 -32.18
CA ARG A 5 -1.21 -6.49 -31.27
C ARG A 5 -0.93 -6.79 -29.79
N GLN A 6 -1.09 -8.05 -29.35
CA GLN A 6 -0.73 -8.44 -27.98
C GLN A 6 0.79 -8.39 -27.72
N MET A 7 1.62 -8.79 -28.70
CA MET A 7 3.07 -8.65 -28.64
C MET A 7 3.49 -7.17 -28.52
N CYS A 8 2.96 -6.29 -29.38
CA CYS A 8 3.28 -4.86 -29.35
C CYS A 8 2.89 -4.18 -28.01
N ILE A 9 1.82 -4.61 -27.35
CA ILE A 9 1.40 -4.06 -26.05
C ILE A 9 2.35 -4.53 -24.95
N ARG A 10 2.81 -5.81 -24.95
CA ARG A 10 3.80 -6.33 -23.99
C ARG A 10 5.17 -5.68 -24.16
N ASP A 11 5.60 -5.46 -25.38
CA ASP A 11 6.92 -4.88 -25.68
C ASP A 11 7.04 -3.39 -25.29
N SER A 12 5.94 -2.72 -24.96
CA SER A 12 5.92 -1.31 -24.53
C SER A 12 5.80 -1.11 -23.02
N LEU A 13 5.47 -2.16 -22.25
CA LEU A 13 5.33 -2.08 -20.79
C LEU A 13 6.62 -2.49 -20.10
N TYR A 14 6.94 -1.82 -18.99
CA TYR A 14 8.01 -2.25 -18.11
C TYR A 14 7.66 -3.58 -17.43
N THR A 15 8.65 -4.47 -17.34
CA THR A 15 8.48 -5.85 -16.86
C THR A 15 8.82 -6.02 -15.38
N HIS A 16 9.50 -5.06 -14.76
CA HIS A 16 9.91 -5.15 -13.36
C HIS A 16 9.92 -3.78 -12.67
N TRP A 17 9.53 -3.77 -11.43
CA TRP A 17 9.57 -2.64 -10.52
C TRP A 17 10.40 -2.99 -9.29
N ASN A 18 11.41 -2.19 -8.96
CA ASN A 18 12.18 -2.37 -7.74
C ASN A 18 11.37 -1.89 -6.54
N LEU A 19 10.80 -2.81 -5.79
CA LEU A 19 10.05 -2.56 -4.57
C LEU A 19 10.72 -3.26 -3.39
N ASP A 20 10.73 -2.62 -2.24
CA ASP A 20 11.20 -3.24 -0.99
C ASP A 20 10.31 -4.44 -0.62
N GLY A 21 10.93 -5.54 -0.15
CA GLY A 21 10.22 -6.77 0.19
C GLY A 21 9.15 -6.57 1.25
N ALA A 22 9.35 -5.68 2.24
CA ALA A 22 8.34 -5.36 3.24
C ALA A 22 7.10 -4.69 2.61
N SER A 23 7.30 -3.84 1.58
CA SER A 23 6.19 -3.24 0.84
C SER A 23 5.39 -4.26 0.04
N VAL A 24 6.07 -5.26 -0.54
CA VAL A 24 5.41 -6.40 -1.22
C VAL A 24 4.63 -7.23 -0.19
N LEU A 25 5.25 -7.53 0.95
CA LEU A 25 4.63 -8.31 2.02
C LEU A 25 3.34 -7.64 2.53
N ALA A 26 3.37 -6.34 2.84
CA ALA A 26 2.20 -5.59 3.26
C ALA A 26 1.06 -5.63 2.21
N ALA A 27 1.39 -5.47 0.93
CA ALA A 27 0.41 -5.59 -0.16
C ALA A 27 -0.15 -7.03 -0.29
N GLN A 28 0.66 -8.06 -0.06
CA GLN A 28 0.23 -9.46 -0.07
C GLN A 28 -0.71 -9.80 1.10
N CYS A 29 -0.48 -9.19 2.28
CA CYS A 29 -1.35 -9.36 3.46
C CYS A 29 -2.78 -8.86 3.23
N LEU A 30 -3.00 -8.03 2.22
CA LEU A 30 -4.33 -7.60 1.81
C LEU A 30 -5.18 -8.73 1.21
N ASP A 31 -4.54 -9.83 0.78
CA ASP A 31 -5.20 -11.03 0.23
C ASP A 31 -6.14 -10.69 -0.94
N VAL A 32 -5.62 -9.96 -1.91
CA VAL A 32 -6.34 -9.58 -3.12
C VAL A 32 -6.54 -10.80 -4.03
N GLN A 33 -7.76 -10.95 -4.53
CA GLN A 33 -8.15 -12.00 -5.48
C GLN A 33 -8.74 -11.38 -6.76
N PRO A 34 -8.69 -12.09 -7.90
CA PRO A 34 -9.45 -11.70 -9.08
C PRO A 34 -10.94 -11.50 -8.77
N GLY A 35 -11.52 -10.43 -9.31
CA GLY A 35 -12.91 -10.04 -9.05
C GLY A 35 -13.09 -9.08 -7.87
N HIS A 36 -12.04 -8.79 -7.08
CA HIS A 36 -12.14 -7.80 -6.02
C HIS A 36 -12.13 -6.36 -6.56
N ALA A 37 -12.84 -5.48 -5.85
CA ALA A 37 -12.70 -4.04 -5.93
C ALA A 37 -11.68 -3.57 -4.87
N VAL A 38 -10.59 -2.99 -5.32
CA VAL A 38 -9.44 -2.60 -4.48
C VAL A 38 -9.22 -1.09 -4.51
N LEU A 39 -8.99 -0.49 -3.35
CA LEU A 39 -8.58 0.90 -3.20
C LEU A 39 -7.16 0.97 -2.61
N ASP A 40 -6.24 1.64 -3.31
CA ASP A 40 -4.96 2.08 -2.78
C ASP A 40 -5.09 3.58 -2.44
N LEU A 41 -5.24 3.88 -1.14
CA LEU A 41 -5.72 5.19 -0.68
C LEU A 41 -4.67 6.29 -0.74
N CYS A 42 -3.36 5.94 -0.67
CA CYS A 42 -2.23 6.87 -0.73
C CYS A 42 -1.16 6.29 -1.69
N ALA A 43 -1.54 6.08 -2.94
CA ALA A 43 -0.93 5.14 -3.85
C ALA A 43 0.46 5.53 -4.39
N ALA A 44 0.79 6.83 -4.43
CA ALA A 44 2.02 7.28 -5.10
C ALA A 44 3.30 6.79 -4.39
N PRO A 45 4.30 6.36 -5.16
CA PRO A 45 4.45 6.48 -6.62
C PRO A 45 3.82 5.36 -7.47
N GLY A 46 3.11 4.35 -6.89
CA GLY A 46 2.39 3.32 -7.63
C GLY A 46 2.93 1.89 -7.49
N GLY A 47 4.05 1.68 -6.79
CA GLY A 47 4.66 0.36 -6.67
C GLY A 47 3.75 -0.68 -6.00
N LYS A 48 3.04 -0.29 -4.93
CA LYS A 48 2.07 -1.16 -4.26
C LYS A 48 0.83 -1.38 -5.14
N SER A 49 0.31 -0.33 -5.82
CA SER A 49 -0.79 -0.48 -6.79
C SER A 49 -0.46 -1.50 -7.89
N ILE A 50 0.79 -1.51 -8.43
CA ILE A 50 1.25 -2.49 -9.41
C ILE A 50 1.26 -3.89 -8.81
N THR A 51 1.69 -4.05 -7.55
CA THR A 51 1.66 -5.34 -6.85
C THR A 51 0.23 -5.85 -6.66
N LEU A 52 -0.71 -4.97 -6.35
CA LEU A 52 -2.15 -5.30 -6.25
C LEU A 52 -2.73 -5.69 -7.61
N ALA A 53 -2.35 -4.98 -8.67
CA ALA A 53 -2.77 -5.28 -10.04
C ALA A 53 -2.33 -6.68 -10.50
N GLN A 54 -1.16 -7.16 -10.09
CA GLN A 54 -0.70 -8.53 -10.37
C GLN A 54 -1.62 -9.60 -9.78
N LYS A 55 -2.26 -9.29 -8.65
CA LYS A 55 -3.23 -10.21 -8.01
C LYS A 55 -4.62 -10.11 -8.64
N LEU A 56 -5.02 -8.92 -9.08
CA LEU A 56 -6.30 -8.70 -9.74
C LEU A 56 -6.37 -9.30 -11.14
N TRP A 57 -5.25 -9.25 -11.87
CA TRP A 57 -5.13 -9.70 -13.27
C TRP A 57 -3.91 -10.59 -13.46
N PRO A 58 -3.85 -11.78 -12.82
CA PRO A 58 -2.70 -12.69 -12.92
C PRO A 58 -2.44 -13.14 -14.36
N GLU A 59 -3.46 -13.17 -15.22
CA GLU A 59 -3.36 -13.51 -16.64
C GLU A 59 -2.51 -12.53 -17.45
N LEU A 60 -2.33 -11.30 -16.99
CA LEU A 60 -1.45 -10.32 -17.65
C LEU A 60 0.05 -10.66 -17.46
N TYR A 61 0.37 -11.46 -16.45
CA TYR A 61 1.74 -11.78 -16.05
C TYR A 61 2.09 -13.27 -16.22
N ALA A 62 1.12 -14.11 -16.59
CA ALA A 62 1.34 -15.53 -16.83
C ALA A 62 1.82 -15.79 -18.26
N ASP A 63 2.76 -16.73 -18.42
CA ASP A 63 3.21 -17.19 -19.74
C ASP A 63 2.11 -17.92 -20.51
N HIS A 64 1.15 -18.50 -19.79
CA HIS A 64 -0.04 -19.14 -20.34
C HIS A 64 -1.28 -18.59 -19.62
N PRO A 65 -2.05 -17.69 -20.25
CA PRO A 65 -3.24 -17.14 -19.65
C PRO A 65 -4.31 -18.23 -19.47
N SER A 66 -4.52 -18.66 -18.24
CA SER A 66 -5.70 -19.47 -17.90
C SER A 66 -6.93 -18.58 -17.95
N ARG A 67 -7.95 -18.99 -18.68
CA ARG A 67 -9.25 -18.29 -18.72
C ARG A 67 -10.04 -18.61 -17.44
N THR A 68 -9.66 -18.00 -16.31
CA THR A 68 -10.53 -17.97 -15.15
C THR A 68 -11.62 -16.94 -15.42
N SER A 69 -12.82 -17.42 -15.73
CA SER A 69 -14.01 -16.59 -15.80
C SER A 69 -14.39 -16.18 -14.38
N THR A 70 -13.97 -15.00 -13.95
CA THR A 70 -14.52 -14.38 -12.75
C THR A 70 -15.86 -13.73 -13.10
N THR A 71 -16.88 -13.96 -12.28
CA THR A 71 -18.23 -13.43 -12.47
C THR A 71 -18.31 -11.92 -12.30
N HIS A 72 -17.29 -11.30 -11.70
CA HIS A 72 -17.17 -9.86 -11.48
C HIS A 72 -15.85 -9.33 -12.04
N ALA A 73 -15.89 -8.14 -12.60
CA ALA A 73 -14.70 -7.45 -13.08
C ALA A 73 -13.83 -6.99 -11.89
N SER A 74 -12.53 -7.27 -11.95
CA SER A 74 -11.56 -6.71 -11.01
C SER A 74 -11.47 -5.20 -11.20
N ILE A 75 -11.37 -4.43 -10.11
CA ILE A 75 -11.25 -2.97 -10.13
C ILE A 75 -10.10 -2.55 -9.22
N LEU A 76 -9.27 -1.62 -9.69
CA LEU A 76 -8.24 -0.96 -8.92
C LEU A 76 -8.41 0.56 -8.96
N HIS A 77 -8.74 1.16 -7.83
CA HIS A 77 -8.70 2.61 -7.67
C HIS A 77 -7.45 3.01 -6.89
N SER A 78 -6.69 3.97 -7.43
CA SER A 78 -5.47 4.49 -6.82
C SER A 78 -5.61 5.99 -6.59
N ASN A 79 -5.57 6.41 -5.33
CA ASN A 79 -5.74 7.80 -4.93
C ASN A 79 -4.44 8.44 -4.47
N GLU A 80 -4.23 9.71 -4.81
CA GLU A 80 -3.12 10.52 -4.31
C GLU A 80 -3.50 12.00 -4.30
N VAL A 81 -3.39 12.65 -3.15
CA VAL A 81 -3.80 14.05 -2.97
C VAL A 81 -2.77 15.05 -3.48
N ASP A 82 -1.47 14.73 -3.37
CA ASP A 82 -0.39 15.61 -3.83
C ASP A 82 -0.28 15.61 -5.35
N PRO A 83 -0.34 16.79 -6.02
CA PRO A 83 -0.34 16.86 -7.47
C PRO A 83 0.97 16.36 -8.12
N ALA A 84 2.11 16.53 -7.46
CA ALA A 84 3.40 16.09 -8.01
C ALA A 84 3.55 14.58 -7.89
N ARG A 85 3.11 14.00 -6.77
CA ARG A 85 3.08 12.57 -6.56
C ARG A 85 2.04 11.90 -7.46
N LEU A 86 0.87 12.51 -7.65
CA LEU A 86 -0.19 12.04 -8.56
C LEU A 86 0.32 11.92 -10.00
N ARG A 87 1.06 12.92 -10.51
CA ARG A 87 1.66 12.84 -11.85
C ARG A 87 2.60 11.63 -11.99
N ARG A 88 3.40 11.34 -10.95
CA ARG A 88 4.28 10.16 -10.94
C ARG A 88 3.48 8.86 -10.89
N LEU A 89 2.44 8.78 -10.05
CA LEU A 89 1.52 7.65 -10.00
C LEU A 89 0.94 7.35 -11.38
N HIS A 90 0.38 8.37 -12.04
CA HIS A 90 -0.22 8.24 -13.35
C HIS A 90 0.78 7.76 -14.42
N ALA A 91 1.98 8.36 -14.47
CA ALA A 91 3.03 7.95 -15.40
C ALA A 91 3.46 6.49 -15.16
N ASN A 92 3.61 6.11 -13.88
CA ASN A 92 4.03 4.76 -13.52
C ASN A 92 2.96 3.73 -13.86
N LEU A 93 1.70 3.93 -13.47
CA LEU A 93 0.65 2.97 -13.79
C LEU A 93 0.49 2.77 -15.31
N LYS A 94 0.58 3.84 -16.10
CA LYS A 94 0.61 3.73 -17.58
C LYS A 94 1.79 2.96 -18.13
N SER A 95 2.94 3.00 -17.45
CA SER A 95 4.15 2.29 -17.91
C SER A 95 4.15 0.81 -17.58
N TYR A 96 3.35 0.38 -16.61
CA TYR A 96 3.34 -1.00 -16.10
C TYR A 96 2.04 -1.75 -16.35
N LEU A 97 0.94 -1.05 -16.58
CA LEU A 97 -0.38 -1.65 -16.81
C LEU A 97 -0.87 -1.37 -18.24
N PRO A 98 -1.54 -2.34 -18.88
CA PRO A 98 -2.15 -2.12 -20.20
C PRO A 98 -3.13 -0.94 -20.17
N ASN A 99 -3.02 -0.05 -21.15
CA ASN A 99 -3.94 1.09 -21.27
C ASN A 99 -5.41 0.65 -21.37
N THR A 100 -5.68 -0.53 -21.90
CA THR A 100 -7.00 -1.12 -21.97
C THR A 100 -7.72 -1.24 -20.63
N LEU A 101 -6.98 -1.41 -19.52
CA LEU A 101 -7.58 -1.44 -18.18
C LEU A 101 -8.08 -0.06 -17.77
N MET A 102 -7.37 1.00 -18.14
CA MET A 102 -7.78 2.39 -17.90
C MET A 102 -8.93 2.78 -18.82
N ASP A 103 -8.85 2.43 -20.10
CA ASP A 103 -9.88 2.72 -21.10
C ASP A 103 -11.23 2.06 -20.77
N GLN A 104 -11.19 0.93 -20.07
CA GLN A 104 -12.37 0.18 -19.60
C GLN A 104 -12.86 0.61 -18.21
N GLY A 105 -12.20 1.58 -17.56
CA GLY A 105 -12.51 2.00 -16.19
C GLY A 105 -12.22 0.94 -15.12
N LEU A 106 -11.36 -0.05 -15.41
CA LEU A 106 -10.95 -1.07 -14.44
C LEU A 106 -9.79 -0.60 -13.56
N VAL A 107 -9.01 0.36 -14.05
CA VAL A 107 -7.98 1.08 -13.28
C VAL A 107 -8.32 2.57 -13.33
N GLU A 108 -8.61 3.14 -12.18
CA GLU A 108 -8.90 4.56 -12.04
C GLU A 108 -7.90 5.24 -11.10
N ILE A 109 -7.58 6.50 -11.41
CA ILE A 109 -6.69 7.32 -10.61
C ILE A 109 -7.46 8.58 -10.19
N SER A 110 -7.49 8.85 -8.88
CA SER A 110 -8.21 9.98 -8.32
C SER A 110 -7.30 10.91 -7.52
N ARG A 111 -7.77 12.16 -7.35
CA ARG A 111 -7.16 13.15 -6.49
C ARG A 111 -8.16 13.62 -5.45
N ILE A 112 -8.32 12.83 -4.41
CA ILE A 112 -9.28 13.09 -3.33
C ILE A 112 -8.50 13.27 -2.03
N ASP A 113 -8.80 14.34 -1.28
CA ASP A 113 -8.32 14.48 0.08
C ASP A 113 -9.09 13.52 1.00
N ALA A 114 -8.49 12.37 1.24
CA ALA A 114 -9.06 11.31 2.04
C ALA A 114 -9.09 11.60 3.55
N THR A 115 -8.57 12.74 4.02
CA THR A 115 -8.76 13.20 5.40
C THR A 115 -10.12 13.87 5.60
N SER A 116 -10.79 14.25 4.51
CA SER A 116 -12.12 14.85 4.55
C SER A 116 -13.19 13.82 4.95
N PRO A 117 -14.12 14.15 5.86
CA PRO A 117 -15.24 13.28 6.21
C PRO A 117 -16.15 12.91 5.03
N ARG A 118 -16.13 13.71 3.96
CA ARG A 118 -16.92 13.46 2.73
C ARG A 118 -16.18 12.65 1.68
N ALA A 119 -14.93 12.27 1.92
CA ALA A 119 -14.09 11.59 0.93
C ALA A 119 -14.71 10.30 0.40
N VAL A 120 -15.39 9.53 1.24
CA VAL A 120 -16.04 8.26 0.84
C VAL A 120 -17.02 8.47 -0.29
N GLN A 121 -17.81 9.55 -0.27
CA GLN A 121 -18.80 9.86 -1.31
C GLN A 121 -18.16 10.26 -2.65
N LEU A 122 -16.89 10.68 -2.63
CA LEU A 122 -16.16 11.11 -3.81
C LEU A 122 -15.43 9.94 -4.51
N PHE A 123 -15.23 8.82 -3.81
CA PHE A 123 -14.62 7.65 -4.43
C PHE A 123 -15.56 6.97 -5.43
N PRO A 124 -15.03 6.39 -6.52
CA PRO A 124 -15.85 5.80 -7.60
C PRO A 124 -16.89 4.78 -7.12
N LEU A 125 -16.58 3.96 -6.12
CA LEU A 125 -17.56 3.01 -5.55
C LEU A 125 -18.38 3.62 -4.40
N GLY A 126 -17.97 4.75 -3.84
CA GLY A 126 -18.70 5.45 -2.78
C GLY A 126 -19.11 4.51 -1.65
N GLU A 127 -20.42 4.51 -1.32
CA GLU A 127 -21.01 3.69 -0.27
C GLU A 127 -21.14 2.20 -0.61
N LYS A 128 -21.00 1.80 -1.89
CA LYS A 128 -20.94 0.36 -2.27
C LYS A 128 -19.75 -0.34 -1.64
N GLY A 129 -18.69 0.43 -1.38
CA GLY A 129 -17.50 -0.02 -0.68
C GLY A 129 -16.56 -0.91 -1.49
N TYR A 130 -15.38 -1.10 -0.94
CA TYR A 130 -14.30 -1.89 -1.52
C TYR A 130 -14.11 -3.21 -0.76
N ASP A 131 -13.69 -4.24 -1.48
CA ASP A 131 -13.33 -5.53 -0.89
C ASP A 131 -12.05 -5.44 -0.08
N ARG A 132 -11.09 -4.69 -0.62
CA ARG A 132 -9.73 -4.58 -0.11
C ARG A 132 -9.27 -3.13 -0.17
N ILE A 133 -8.70 -2.64 0.92
CA ILE A 133 -8.15 -1.29 0.96
C ILE A 133 -6.73 -1.35 1.49
N LEU A 134 -5.78 -0.78 0.74
CA LEU A 134 -4.44 -0.51 1.20
C LEU A 134 -4.34 0.97 1.61
N LEU A 135 -3.91 1.21 2.84
CA LEU A 135 -3.55 2.52 3.34
C LEU A 135 -2.07 2.54 3.69
N ASP A 136 -1.20 2.76 2.68
CA ASP A 136 0.22 3.08 2.89
C ASP A 136 0.31 4.57 3.23
N ALA A 137 0.14 4.87 4.51
CA ALA A 137 -0.14 6.22 4.97
C ALA A 137 1.09 7.15 4.87
N PRO A 138 0.89 8.44 4.56
CA PRO A 138 1.94 9.42 4.71
C PRO A 138 2.43 9.43 6.16
N CYS A 139 3.75 9.50 6.36
CA CYS A 139 4.38 9.39 7.66
C CYS A 139 5.58 10.34 7.78
N SER A 140 6.19 10.41 8.96
CA SER A 140 7.41 11.18 9.23
C SER A 140 8.65 10.69 8.46
N SER A 141 8.53 9.51 7.82
CA SER A 141 9.48 8.98 6.81
C SER A 141 10.90 8.76 7.32
N GLU A 142 11.07 8.32 8.57
CA GLU A 142 12.39 8.04 9.14
C GLU A 142 13.21 7.07 8.28
N ARG A 143 12.55 6.15 7.58
CA ARG A 143 13.20 5.29 6.57
C ARG A 143 13.97 6.10 5.53
N HIS A 144 13.37 7.14 4.96
CA HIS A 144 14.03 7.98 3.95
C HIS A 144 15.18 8.78 4.55
N ILE A 145 15.02 9.25 5.79
CA ILE A 145 16.05 9.98 6.53
C ILE A 145 17.27 9.09 6.78
N LEU A 146 17.04 7.85 7.25
CA LEU A 146 18.12 6.88 7.45
C LEU A 146 18.86 6.54 6.16
N HIS A 147 18.14 6.33 5.05
CA HIS A 147 18.75 6.08 3.75
C HIS A 147 19.52 7.30 3.23
N ALA A 148 19.02 8.53 3.45
CA ALA A 148 19.71 9.75 3.10
C ALA A 148 21.00 9.90 3.93
N TYR A 149 20.93 9.62 5.22
CA TYR A 149 22.08 9.64 6.12
C TYR A 149 23.17 8.63 5.72
N MET A 150 22.79 7.39 5.45
CA MET A 150 23.75 6.36 5.02
C MET A 150 24.45 6.73 3.71
N ARG A 151 23.70 7.28 2.74
CA ARG A 151 24.29 7.78 1.49
C ARG A 151 25.22 8.96 1.71
N ALA A 152 24.81 9.89 2.57
CA ALA A 152 25.62 11.06 2.91
C ALA A 152 26.94 10.66 3.59
N GLN A 153 26.92 9.68 4.48
CA GLN A 153 28.15 9.14 5.09
C GLN A 153 29.10 8.51 4.06
N GLN A 154 28.56 7.74 3.11
CA GLN A 154 29.36 7.12 2.04
C GLN A 154 29.99 8.13 1.08
N SER A 155 29.30 9.26 0.83
CA SER A 155 29.74 10.31 -0.08
C SER A 155 30.48 11.47 0.60
N GLY A 156 30.57 11.48 1.93
CA GLY A 156 31.16 12.59 2.70
C GLY A 156 30.34 13.88 2.64
N THR A 157 29.04 13.79 2.34
CA THR A 157 28.12 14.94 2.22
C THR A 157 27.23 15.08 3.45
N ALA A 158 26.50 16.20 3.57
CA ALA A 158 25.49 16.38 4.60
C ALA A 158 24.16 15.70 4.19
N ALA A 159 23.38 15.27 5.19
CA ALA A 159 22.01 14.78 5.02
C ALA A 159 21.02 15.83 5.55
N PRO A 160 20.59 16.81 4.75
CA PRO A 160 19.72 17.90 5.20
C PRO A 160 18.36 17.39 5.71
N GLU A 161 17.92 16.23 5.27
CA GLU A 161 16.69 15.58 5.73
C GLU A 161 16.71 15.28 7.24
N MET A 162 17.87 15.00 7.82
CA MET A 162 18.02 14.80 9.27
C MET A 162 17.76 16.08 10.07
N LEU A 163 18.12 17.22 9.53
CA LEU A 163 17.92 18.54 10.18
C LEU A 163 16.45 18.97 10.12
N ALA A 164 15.70 18.46 9.16
CA ALA A 164 14.27 18.76 8.99
C ALA A 164 13.37 17.95 9.92
N TRP A 165 13.83 16.80 10.42
CA TRP A 165 13.03 15.95 11.29
C TRP A 165 12.85 16.54 12.70
N LYS A 166 11.62 16.47 13.20
CA LYS A 166 11.25 16.90 14.56
C LYS A 166 10.27 15.90 15.18
N PRO A 167 10.35 15.61 16.49
CA PRO A 167 9.40 14.71 17.17
C PRO A 167 7.94 15.15 17.04
N THR A 168 7.69 16.46 16.84
CA THR A 168 6.33 16.98 16.62
C THR A 168 5.72 16.54 15.29
N MET A 169 6.53 16.11 14.31
CA MET A 169 6.04 15.60 13.02
C MET A 169 5.24 14.31 13.20
N SER A 170 5.74 13.34 13.96
CA SER A 170 5.01 12.10 14.25
C SER A 170 3.65 12.35 14.89
N ARG A 171 3.57 13.33 15.82
CA ARG A 171 2.31 13.71 16.46
C ARG A 171 1.33 14.36 15.48
N SER A 172 1.82 15.11 14.51
CA SER A 172 0.97 15.67 13.43
C SER A 172 0.51 14.59 12.47
N MET A 173 1.45 13.72 12.04
CA MET A 173 1.16 12.63 11.11
C MET A 173 0.15 11.64 11.69
N SER A 174 0.24 11.29 12.99
CA SER A 174 -0.71 10.36 13.62
C SER A 174 -2.16 10.84 13.54
N LYS A 175 -2.42 12.15 13.62
CA LYS A 175 -3.77 12.70 13.44
C LYS A 175 -4.28 12.53 12.01
N THR A 176 -3.43 12.81 11.02
CA THR A 176 -3.73 12.61 9.60
C THR A 176 -3.97 11.14 9.30
N GLN A 177 -3.11 10.26 9.81
CA GLN A 177 -3.20 8.81 9.64
C GLN A 177 -4.50 8.25 10.25
N LEU A 178 -4.90 8.72 11.43
CA LEU A 178 -6.16 8.31 12.04
C LEU A 178 -7.38 8.77 11.20
N ALA A 179 -7.34 9.97 10.63
CA ALA A 179 -8.39 10.45 9.74
C ALA A 179 -8.48 9.59 8.46
N LEU A 180 -7.33 9.28 7.83
CA LEU A 180 -7.24 8.41 6.67
C LEU A 180 -7.74 7.00 6.98
N LEU A 181 -7.39 6.45 8.14
CA LEU A 181 -7.80 5.12 8.57
C LEU A 181 -9.33 5.03 8.76
N ARG A 182 -9.94 6.08 9.32
CA ARG A 182 -11.41 6.19 9.44
C ARG A 182 -12.09 6.25 8.09
N THR A 183 -11.55 7.00 7.14
CA THR A 183 -12.07 7.06 5.77
C THR A 183 -11.93 5.71 5.06
N ALA A 184 -10.78 5.06 5.18
CA ALA A 184 -10.56 3.73 4.64
C ALA A 184 -11.57 2.72 5.20
N TRP A 185 -11.80 2.75 6.52
CA TRP A 185 -12.78 1.88 7.16
C TRP A 185 -14.22 2.15 6.69
N ALA A 186 -14.60 3.42 6.55
CA ALA A 186 -15.92 3.79 6.05
C ALA A 186 -16.14 3.34 4.59
N ALA A 187 -15.08 3.38 3.76
CA ALA A 187 -15.12 2.90 2.37
C ALA A 187 -15.00 1.38 2.23
N LEU A 188 -14.69 0.65 3.31
CA LEU A 188 -14.57 -0.81 3.30
C LEU A 188 -15.95 -1.44 3.47
N ARG A 189 -16.31 -2.44 2.66
CA ARG A 189 -17.55 -3.20 2.80
C ARG A 189 -17.46 -4.22 3.96
N PRO A 190 -18.58 -4.71 4.49
CA PRO A 190 -18.59 -5.88 5.38
C PRO A 190 -17.87 -7.07 4.75
N GLY A 191 -17.10 -7.82 5.53
CA GLY A 191 -16.23 -8.91 5.06
C GLY A 191 -14.97 -8.40 4.34
N GLY A 192 -14.78 -7.10 4.25
CA GLY A 192 -13.61 -6.50 3.61
C GLY A 192 -12.37 -6.48 4.50
N ARG A 193 -11.18 -6.43 3.88
CA ARG A 193 -9.90 -6.33 4.58
C ARG A 193 -9.18 -5.03 4.26
N LEU A 194 -8.61 -4.42 5.30
CA LEU A 194 -7.80 -3.22 5.24
C LEU A 194 -6.38 -3.54 5.74
N VAL A 195 -5.37 -3.07 5.03
CA VAL A 195 -4.00 -3.02 5.53
C VAL A 195 -3.61 -1.56 5.73
N TYR A 196 -3.32 -1.21 6.98
CA TYR A 196 -2.70 0.06 7.36
C TYR A 196 -1.19 -0.14 7.42
N ALA A 197 -0.41 0.72 6.77
CA ALA A 197 1.04 0.63 6.78
C ALA A 197 1.69 2.02 6.85
N THR A 198 2.89 2.08 7.46
CA THR A 198 3.76 3.26 7.49
C THR A 198 5.23 2.85 7.43
N CYS A 199 6.09 3.71 6.90
CA CYS A 199 7.54 3.53 7.00
C CYS A 199 8.16 4.30 8.19
N SER A 200 7.34 4.72 9.17
CA SER A 200 7.78 5.37 10.39
C SER A 200 8.25 4.37 11.43
N LEU A 201 9.31 4.72 12.16
CA LEU A 201 9.78 3.97 13.33
C LEU A 201 9.02 4.36 14.62
N SER A 202 8.23 5.43 14.56
CA SER A 202 7.53 5.97 15.73
C SER A 202 6.28 5.16 16.06
N GLU A 203 6.18 4.65 17.29
CA GLU A 203 4.96 4.01 17.79
C GLU A 203 3.73 4.94 17.71
N GLN A 204 3.94 6.27 17.77
CA GLN A 204 2.87 7.25 17.66
C GLN A 204 2.16 7.20 16.30
N GLU A 205 2.86 6.76 15.25
CA GLU A 205 2.33 6.61 13.90
C GLU A 205 1.91 5.17 13.58
N ASN A 206 2.20 4.23 14.46
CA ASN A 206 1.99 2.80 14.30
C ASN A 206 0.90 2.29 15.26
N ASP A 207 1.24 1.54 16.28
CA ASP A 207 0.27 0.93 17.22
C ASP A 207 -0.60 1.96 17.94
N HIS A 208 -0.11 3.18 18.21
CA HIS A 208 -0.95 4.21 18.83
C HIS A 208 -2.07 4.71 17.92
N VAL A 209 -1.86 4.79 16.59
CA VAL A 209 -2.92 5.13 15.62
C VAL A 209 -3.95 4.00 15.57
N VAL A 210 -3.50 2.75 15.51
CA VAL A 210 -4.38 1.58 15.50
C VAL A 210 -5.19 1.49 16.80
N ARG A 211 -4.56 1.68 17.96
CA ARG A 211 -5.24 1.72 19.27
C ARG A 211 -6.34 2.79 19.31
N ALA A 212 -6.00 4.02 18.89
CA ALA A 212 -6.96 5.12 18.86
C ALA A 212 -8.14 4.85 17.90
N PHE A 213 -7.86 4.18 16.78
CA PHE A 213 -8.88 3.73 15.84
C PHE A 213 -9.79 2.66 16.47
N LEU A 214 -9.23 1.59 17.04
CA LEU A 214 -9.99 0.50 17.65
C LEU A 214 -10.84 0.96 18.83
N THR A 215 -10.37 1.94 19.60
CA THR A 215 -11.15 2.55 20.69
C THR A 215 -12.45 3.18 20.19
N SER A 216 -12.45 3.76 18.98
CA SER A 216 -13.62 4.37 18.34
C SER A 216 -14.39 3.43 17.40
N THR A 217 -13.86 2.23 17.16
CA THR A 217 -14.37 1.26 16.19
C THR A 217 -14.18 -0.16 16.75
N PRO A 218 -14.90 -0.49 17.84
CA PRO A 218 -14.70 -1.74 18.57
C PRO A 218 -15.10 -2.99 17.77
N GLU A 219 -15.88 -2.83 16.70
CA GLU A 219 -16.25 -3.90 15.78
C GLU A 219 -15.12 -4.30 14.81
N ALA A 220 -14.04 -3.51 14.71
CA ALA A 220 -12.92 -3.84 13.84
C ALA A 220 -12.09 -4.98 14.40
N HIS A 221 -11.86 -6.02 13.59
CA HIS A 221 -11.07 -7.17 13.98
C HIS A 221 -9.63 -7.03 13.49
N VAL A 222 -8.66 -7.14 14.41
CA VAL A 222 -7.24 -7.23 14.06
C VAL A 222 -6.93 -8.65 13.63
N LEU A 223 -6.46 -8.81 12.39
CA LEU A 223 -6.02 -10.10 11.87
C LEU A 223 -4.55 -10.36 12.21
N ARG A 224 -4.26 -11.59 12.60
CA ARG A 224 -2.91 -12.06 12.89
C ARG A 224 -2.63 -13.38 12.18
N THR A 225 -1.36 -13.61 11.86
CA THR A 225 -0.89 -14.88 11.31
C THR A 225 0.53 -15.17 11.75
N ASP A 226 0.75 -16.40 12.20
CA ASP A 226 2.05 -16.84 12.69
C ASP A 226 3.12 -16.88 11.59
N SER A 227 2.71 -17.01 10.32
CA SER A 227 3.66 -17.01 9.21
C SER A 227 4.47 -15.71 9.07
N LEU A 228 3.94 -14.59 9.55
CA LEU A 228 4.63 -13.30 9.48
C LEU A 228 5.74 -13.13 10.50
N VAL A 229 5.74 -13.88 11.61
CA VAL A 229 6.81 -13.81 12.63
C VAL A 229 8.16 -14.30 12.10
N HIS A 230 8.16 -15.05 11.00
CA HIS A 230 9.39 -15.43 10.30
C HIS A 230 10.07 -14.26 9.55
N PHE A 231 9.34 -13.17 9.30
CA PHE A 231 9.84 -12.04 8.51
C PHE A 231 9.78 -10.71 9.26
N CYS A 232 8.95 -10.61 10.28
CA CYS A 232 8.62 -9.37 10.97
C CYS A 232 8.54 -9.58 12.48
N GLN A 233 8.93 -8.55 13.22
CA GLN A 233 8.65 -8.47 14.65
C GLN A 233 7.16 -8.20 14.85
N GLN A 234 6.51 -8.99 15.69
CA GLN A 234 5.13 -8.74 16.10
C GLN A 234 5.08 -7.57 17.08
N THR A 235 4.09 -6.69 16.90
CA THR A 235 3.78 -5.57 17.80
C THR A 235 2.45 -5.78 18.50
N GLU A 236 1.95 -4.77 19.23
CA GLU A 236 0.67 -4.88 19.93
C GLU A 236 -0.50 -5.17 18.99
N TYR A 237 -0.57 -4.51 17.80
CA TYR A 237 -1.66 -4.69 16.84
C TYR A 237 -1.20 -5.18 15.47
N GLY A 238 0.07 -5.06 15.14
CA GLY A 238 0.57 -5.33 13.80
C GLY A 238 1.89 -6.08 13.77
N TYR A 239 2.65 -5.79 12.72
CA TYR A 239 3.96 -6.37 12.45
C TYR A 239 4.91 -5.27 11.98
N PHE A 240 6.18 -5.41 12.35
CA PHE A 240 7.22 -4.50 11.94
C PHE A 240 8.31 -5.26 11.19
N ALA A 241 8.42 -5.05 9.90
CA ALA A 241 9.56 -5.51 9.12
C ALA A 241 10.74 -4.56 9.38
N LEU A 242 11.81 -5.07 9.94
CA LEU A 242 13.02 -4.31 10.28
C LEU A 242 14.24 -4.96 9.61
N PRO A 243 15.18 -4.17 9.04
CA PRO A 243 16.33 -4.70 8.32
C PRO A 243 17.36 -5.39 9.21
N ASP A 244 17.21 -5.30 10.52
CA ASP A 244 18.05 -5.96 11.52
C ASP A 244 17.31 -7.07 12.30
N TYR A 245 16.05 -7.34 11.92
CA TYR A 245 15.27 -8.42 12.53
C TYR A 245 15.90 -9.78 12.25
N MET A 246 16.25 -10.50 13.31
CA MET A 246 16.78 -11.85 13.21
C MET A 246 15.68 -12.84 12.85
N ILE A 247 15.83 -13.52 11.73
CA ILE A 247 14.86 -14.53 11.27
C ILE A 247 14.91 -15.72 12.23
N PRO A 248 13.79 -16.07 12.90
CA PRO A 248 13.76 -17.15 13.87
C PRO A 248 14.30 -18.48 13.30
N GLY A 249 15.20 -19.13 14.07
CA GLY A 249 15.81 -20.39 13.67
C GLY A 249 16.97 -20.28 12.67
N THR A 250 17.42 -19.06 12.37
CA THR A 250 18.55 -18.78 11.46
C THR A 250 19.50 -17.75 12.06
N GLU A 251 20.71 -17.63 11.47
CA GLU A 251 21.66 -16.54 11.76
C GLU A 251 21.49 -15.35 10.81
N GLN A 252 20.43 -15.34 9.99
CA GLN A 252 20.21 -14.33 8.97
C GLN A 252 19.34 -13.19 9.50
N ARG A 253 19.65 -11.97 9.06
CA ARG A 253 18.82 -10.79 9.28
C ARG A 253 17.91 -10.56 8.09
N SER A 254 16.72 -10.02 8.37
CA SER A 254 15.83 -9.55 7.31
C SER A 254 16.48 -8.42 6.54
N PRO A 255 16.49 -8.44 5.20
CA PRO A 255 16.97 -7.30 4.41
C PRO A 255 15.89 -6.24 4.17
N TRP A 256 14.69 -6.37 4.74
CA TRP A 256 13.49 -5.61 4.39
C TRP A 256 13.16 -4.53 5.42
N GLY A 257 12.53 -3.45 4.95
CA GLY A 257 11.99 -2.40 5.80
C GLY A 257 12.91 -1.18 5.96
N PRO A 258 12.69 -0.36 7.00
CA PRO A 258 11.60 -0.48 7.97
C PRO A 258 10.22 -0.25 7.37
N LEU A 259 9.25 -1.08 7.77
CA LEU A 259 7.82 -0.91 7.45
C LEU A 259 6.97 -1.55 8.55
N TYR A 260 6.11 -0.75 9.17
CA TYR A 260 5.03 -1.23 10.03
C TYR A 260 3.79 -1.51 9.19
N PHE A 261 3.03 -2.57 9.52
CA PHE A 261 1.70 -2.79 8.97
C PHE A 261 0.79 -3.55 9.93
N CYS A 262 -0.50 -3.24 9.86
CA CYS A 262 -1.57 -3.88 10.62
C CYS A 262 -2.70 -4.28 9.67
N MET A 263 -3.24 -5.48 9.84
CA MET A 263 -4.35 -6.02 9.08
C MET A 263 -5.63 -5.90 9.88
N LEU A 264 -6.66 -5.30 9.29
CA LEU A 264 -7.98 -5.11 9.90
C LEU A 264 -9.05 -5.75 9.00
N GLU A 265 -10.07 -6.34 9.62
CA GLU A 265 -11.23 -6.91 8.92
C GLU A 265 -12.50 -6.29 9.47
N LYS A 266 -13.40 -5.95 8.56
CA LYS A 266 -14.73 -5.43 8.88
C LYS A 266 -15.72 -6.60 8.92
N PRO A 267 -16.39 -6.86 10.04
CA PRO A 267 -17.34 -7.95 10.18
C PRO A 267 -18.54 -7.83 9.24
#